data_5ea800b3f4b23a7fb992d008280b9886
#
_entry.id   5ea800b3f4b23a7fb992d008280b9886
#
_cell.length_a   1.000
_cell.length_b   1.000
_cell.length_c   1.000
_cell.angle_alpha   90.00
_cell.angle_beta   90.00
_cell.angle_gamma   90.00
#
_symmetry.space_group_name_H-M   'P 1'
#
loop_
_entity.id
_entity.type
_entity.pdbx_description
1 polymer ?
#
loop_
_entity_poly.entity_id
_entity_poly.type
_entity_poly.pdbx_seq_one_letter_code
_entity_poly.pdbx_strand_id
1 'polypeptide(L)'
;MSLRILQIMNRVPWPLKDGGSLGYYNYIKGYSENGCEVSVAALNTRKHYVSQLPAELTQLAQWHLVECDTSIKPLHAVANVLKGDTSYQMQRFHKQEFADLLVALLKHQTFDVIIFESLFVASYLKYVKPHTKALLVLREHNIEFEIWDKLAAGSNNPIRKWYMMHLANRIRLDEIEALQLFDAYTTVTTQDAEKLKELGCIKPIRVSPAGMDLKLLKPSANAQNGRIAFIGSLEWMPNQEAVLWFIKNVWPMVKNHPKLLSCEIAGRNMPESFNSYSENKLIMAGEVPDAAAFLENKQILIVPLFSGSGIRVKIIEGMALGKTVICTPIAWQGIQCKDKTHLLQATDANSFALAIIKCLEDEDFSKQLGVNARLCAEENYENKNVTAAVINYYKDLIHERRF
;
A
#
# COMPACT_ATOMS: atom_id res chain seq x y z
N MET A 1 27.87 -6.96 -8.71
CA MET A 1 28.15 -5.56 -8.29
C MET A 1 26.98 -5.07 -7.45
N SER A 2 27.27 -4.35 -6.37
CA SER A 2 26.27 -3.59 -5.62
C SER A 2 25.73 -2.46 -6.48
N LEU A 3 24.41 -2.21 -6.48
CA LEU A 3 23.82 -1.08 -7.18
C LEU A 3 23.82 0.15 -6.29
N ARG A 4 24.11 1.31 -6.88
CA ARG A 4 23.92 2.63 -6.27
C ARG A 4 22.56 3.16 -6.69
N ILE A 5 21.65 3.29 -5.75
CA ILE A 5 20.24 3.63 -5.97
C ILE A 5 19.95 5.01 -5.39
N LEU A 6 19.36 5.90 -6.19
CA LEU A 6 18.75 7.13 -5.70
C LEU A 6 17.23 6.97 -5.73
N GLN A 7 16.56 7.13 -4.59
CA GLN A 7 15.11 7.23 -4.51
C GLN A 7 14.68 8.70 -4.35
N ILE A 8 13.82 9.18 -5.25
CA ILE A 8 13.26 10.53 -5.22
C ILE A 8 11.82 10.42 -4.73
N MET A 9 11.53 11.01 -3.55
CA MET A 9 10.28 10.80 -2.83
C MET A 9 9.49 12.07 -2.63
N ASN A 10 8.18 11.97 -2.75
CA ASN A 10 7.24 13.07 -2.51
C ASN A 10 7.02 13.37 -1.01
N ARG A 11 7.54 12.53 -0.10
CA ARG A 11 7.47 12.72 1.35
C ARG A 11 8.52 11.87 2.08
N VAL A 12 8.83 12.25 3.31
CA VAL A 12 9.59 11.38 4.22
C VAL A 12 8.66 10.26 4.72
N PRO A 13 9.07 8.97 4.65
CA PRO A 13 8.23 7.84 5.07
C PRO A 13 8.23 7.65 6.60
N TRP A 14 7.90 8.67 7.35
CA TRP A 14 7.88 8.63 8.81
C TRP A 14 6.75 9.51 9.37
N PRO A 15 6.09 9.11 10.48
CA PRO A 15 6.17 7.80 11.15
C PRO A 15 5.52 6.68 10.31
N LEU A 16 5.86 5.42 10.62
CA LEU A 16 5.37 4.22 9.89
C LEU A 16 3.92 3.87 10.27
N LYS A 17 2.98 4.80 10.05
CA LYS A 17 1.58 4.69 10.49
C LYS A 17 0.58 4.40 9.36
N ASP A 18 1.02 4.47 8.11
CA ASP A 18 0.17 4.21 6.95
C ASP A 18 0.89 3.31 5.93
N GLY A 19 0.11 2.63 5.08
CA GLY A 19 0.64 1.68 4.10
C GLY A 19 1.63 2.29 3.10
N GLY A 20 1.48 3.57 2.77
CA GLY A 20 2.42 4.25 1.89
C GLY A 20 3.77 4.49 2.56
N SER A 21 3.79 4.94 3.82
CA SER A 21 5.02 5.11 4.60
C SER A 21 5.73 3.78 4.81
N LEU A 22 4.98 2.72 5.16
CA LEU A 22 5.51 1.35 5.26
C LEU A 22 6.08 0.86 3.93
N GLY A 23 5.39 1.11 2.82
CA GLY A 23 5.84 0.71 1.49
C GLY A 23 7.19 1.34 1.12
N TYR A 24 7.35 2.65 1.30
CA TYR A 24 8.62 3.34 1.06
C TYR A 24 9.74 2.82 1.97
N TYR A 25 9.47 2.73 3.27
CA TYR A 25 10.43 2.25 4.26
C TYR A 25 10.93 0.84 3.92
N ASN A 26 10.01 -0.09 3.62
CA ASN A 26 10.35 -1.47 3.32
C ASN A 26 11.23 -1.58 2.07
N TYR A 27 11.01 -0.74 1.06
CA TYR A 27 11.90 -0.72 -0.12
C TYR A 27 13.29 -0.18 0.20
N ILE A 28 13.40 0.93 0.95
CA ILE A 28 14.70 1.44 1.42
C ILE A 28 15.46 0.36 2.19
N LYS A 29 14.77 -0.26 3.17
CA LYS A 29 15.31 -1.34 3.99
C LYS A 29 15.72 -2.54 3.14
N GLY A 30 14.86 -2.98 2.23
CA GLY A 30 15.14 -4.13 1.38
C GLY A 30 16.30 -3.91 0.41
N TYR A 31 16.44 -2.72 -0.18
CA TYR A 31 17.61 -2.38 -0.99
C TYR A 31 18.89 -2.40 -0.17
N SER A 32 18.89 -1.79 1.02
CA SER A 32 20.02 -1.79 1.94
C SER A 32 20.41 -3.21 2.39
N GLU A 33 19.43 -4.03 2.80
CA GLU A 33 19.64 -5.43 3.22
C GLU A 33 20.12 -6.35 2.10
N ASN A 34 19.86 -5.99 0.84
CA ASN A 34 20.41 -6.68 -0.34
C ASN A 34 21.76 -6.09 -0.80
N GLY A 35 22.37 -5.24 0.02
CA GLY A 35 23.72 -4.73 -0.21
C GLY A 35 23.80 -3.60 -1.23
N CYS A 36 22.71 -2.90 -1.55
CA CYS A 36 22.74 -1.69 -2.37
C CYS A 36 23.18 -0.47 -1.55
N GLU A 37 23.87 0.46 -2.19
CA GLU A 37 24.12 1.79 -1.64
C GLU A 37 22.91 2.67 -1.93
N VAL A 38 22.18 3.06 -0.89
CA VAL A 38 20.92 3.79 -1.02
C VAL A 38 21.08 5.26 -0.64
N SER A 39 20.69 6.15 -1.54
CA SER A 39 20.50 7.56 -1.28
C SER A 39 19.03 7.91 -1.45
N VAL A 40 18.50 8.77 -0.61
CA VAL A 40 17.11 9.23 -0.66
C VAL A 40 17.07 10.74 -0.72
N ALA A 41 16.46 11.28 -1.77
CA ALA A 41 16.08 12.68 -1.84
C ALA A 41 14.57 12.78 -1.59
N ALA A 42 14.13 13.48 -0.55
CA ALA A 42 12.73 13.53 -0.19
C ALA A 42 12.24 14.95 0.11
N LEU A 43 10.99 15.22 -0.27
CA LEU A 43 10.28 16.43 0.16
C LEU A 43 9.83 16.24 1.62
N ASN A 44 10.29 17.09 2.54
CA ASN A 44 9.85 17.11 3.92
C ASN A 44 8.55 17.92 4.00
N THR A 45 7.43 17.26 3.80
CA THR A 45 6.12 17.90 3.68
C THR A 45 5.50 18.19 5.04
N ARG A 46 4.69 19.25 5.13
CA ARG A 46 4.04 19.66 6.40
C ARG A 46 3.26 18.50 7.07
N LYS A 47 2.57 17.67 6.28
CA LYS A 47 1.79 16.54 6.81
C LYS A 47 2.67 15.41 7.38
N HIS A 48 3.87 15.21 6.80
CA HIS A 48 4.85 14.20 7.17
C HIS A 48 6.18 14.85 7.56
N TYR A 49 6.08 15.96 8.29
CA TYR A 49 7.26 16.74 8.70
C TYR A 49 8.07 15.99 9.75
N VAL A 50 9.37 15.92 9.50
CA VAL A 50 10.33 15.33 10.41
C VAL A 50 11.41 16.36 10.68
N SER A 51 11.52 16.81 11.92
CA SER A 51 12.55 17.78 12.35
C SER A 51 13.93 17.14 12.42
N GLN A 52 13.97 15.86 12.79
CA GLN A 52 15.19 15.05 12.86
C GLN A 52 14.88 13.65 12.38
N LEU A 53 15.68 13.15 11.44
CA LEU A 53 15.52 11.77 10.93
C LEU A 53 15.83 10.76 12.04
N PRO A 54 14.98 9.76 12.24
CA PRO A 54 15.23 8.70 13.21
C PRO A 54 16.35 7.77 12.75
N ALA A 55 16.98 7.09 13.71
CA ALA A 55 18.09 6.17 13.44
C ALA A 55 17.70 5.05 12.47
N GLU A 56 16.45 4.59 12.54
CA GLU A 56 15.87 3.58 11.66
C GLU A 56 15.92 3.96 10.18
N LEU A 57 15.93 5.24 9.86
CA LEU A 57 16.06 5.73 8.49
C LEU A 57 17.53 6.04 8.13
N THR A 58 18.28 6.69 9.03
CA THR A 58 19.66 7.12 8.75
C THR A 58 20.66 5.97 8.64
N GLN A 59 20.37 4.83 9.28
CA GLN A 59 21.16 3.61 9.14
C GLN A 59 20.98 2.89 7.80
N LEU A 60 19.87 3.14 7.09
CA LEU A 60 19.54 2.44 5.86
C LEU A 60 19.96 3.18 4.60
N ALA A 61 20.08 4.51 4.66
CA ALA A 61 20.32 5.33 3.48
C ALA A 61 20.97 6.67 3.84
N GLN A 62 21.58 7.32 2.83
CA GLN A 62 21.99 8.71 2.90
C GLN A 62 20.79 9.60 2.52
N TRP A 63 20.44 10.57 3.37
CA TRP A 63 19.23 11.38 3.20
C TRP A 63 19.54 12.81 2.82
N HIS A 64 18.74 13.32 1.86
CA HIS A 64 18.75 14.69 1.39
C HIS A 64 17.31 15.23 1.43
N LEU A 65 17.04 16.21 2.28
CA LEU A 65 15.67 16.71 2.52
C LEU A 65 15.53 18.16 2.09
N VAL A 66 14.37 18.49 1.52
CA VAL A 66 13.93 19.86 1.26
C VAL A 66 12.53 20.03 1.80
N GLU A 67 12.32 21.08 2.61
CA GLU A 67 10.99 21.39 3.13
C GLU A 67 10.03 21.84 2.03
N CYS A 68 8.82 21.30 2.04
CA CYS A 68 7.80 21.59 1.05
C CYS A 68 6.42 21.76 1.69
N ASP A 69 5.82 22.94 1.51
CA ASP A 69 4.44 23.18 1.89
C ASP A 69 3.50 22.68 0.78
N THR A 70 2.97 21.51 0.97
CA THR A 70 1.99 20.88 0.06
C THR A 70 0.54 21.17 0.43
N SER A 71 0.27 22.20 1.28
CA SER A 71 -1.09 22.59 1.66
C SER A 71 -1.92 23.04 0.45
N ILE A 72 -3.22 22.75 0.48
CA ILE A 72 -4.14 23.19 -0.57
C ILE A 72 -4.35 24.70 -0.44
N LYS A 73 -3.99 25.45 -1.49
CA LYS A 73 -4.22 26.89 -1.59
C LYS A 73 -5.35 27.14 -2.60
N PRO A 74 -6.57 27.50 -2.17
CA PRO A 74 -7.73 27.59 -3.07
C PRO A 74 -7.52 28.48 -4.28
N LEU A 75 -6.87 29.63 -4.10
CA LEU A 75 -6.58 30.56 -5.20
C LEU A 75 -5.63 29.95 -6.25
N HIS A 76 -4.63 29.18 -5.81
CA HIS A 76 -3.72 28.48 -6.73
C HIS A 76 -4.44 27.34 -7.46
N ALA A 77 -5.39 26.65 -6.77
CA ALA A 77 -6.18 25.61 -7.41
C ALA A 77 -7.07 26.18 -8.53
N VAL A 78 -7.73 27.32 -8.29
CA VAL A 78 -8.53 28.03 -9.31
C VAL A 78 -7.63 28.53 -10.45
N ALA A 79 -6.48 29.14 -10.15
CA ALA A 79 -5.54 29.59 -11.17
C ALA A 79 -5.02 28.42 -12.04
N ASN A 80 -4.77 27.24 -11.44
CA ASN A 80 -4.36 26.04 -12.16
C ASN A 80 -5.46 25.52 -13.11
N VAL A 81 -6.74 25.58 -12.72
CA VAL A 81 -7.86 25.23 -13.62
C VAL A 81 -7.83 26.06 -14.89
N LEU A 82 -7.48 27.35 -14.80
CA LEU A 82 -7.52 28.30 -15.92
C LEU A 82 -6.24 28.27 -16.78
N LYS A 83 -5.07 28.07 -16.19
CA LYS A 83 -3.77 28.31 -16.84
C LYS A 83 -2.73 27.23 -16.58
N GLY A 84 -3.04 26.16 -15.85
CA GLY A 84 -2.05 25.16 -15.49
C GLY A 84 -1.71 24.21 -16.64
N ASP A 85 -0.43 23.95 -16.89
CA ASP A 85 0.03 22.95 -17.86
C ASP A 85 -0.01 21.53 -17.29
N THR A 86 0.16 21.39 -15.96
CA THR A 86 0.09 20.13 -15.23
C THR A 86 -1.03 20.17 -14.20
N SER A 87 -1.43 19.01 -13.67
CA SER A 87 -2.44 18.95 -12.61
C SER A 87 -2.00 19.71 -11.36
N TYR A 88 -2.97 20.28 -10.64
CA TYR A 88 -2.68 21.00 -9.38
C TYR A 88 -2.00 20.08 -8.36
N GLN A 89 -2.27 18.78 -8.40
CA GLN A 89 -1.59 17.80 -7.52
C GLN A 89 -0.09 17.72 -7.81
N MET A 90 0.32 17.65 -9.08
CA MET A 90 1.74 17.68 -9.47
C MET A 90 2.40 19.00 -9.08
N GLN A 91 1.72 20.13 -9.34
CA GLN A 91 2.23 21.49 -9.06
C GLN A 91 2.55 21.67 -7.57
N ARG A 92 1.75 21.11 -6.66
CA ARG A 92 1.95 21.23 -5.20
C ARG A 92 3.24 20.60 -4.70
N PHE A 93 3.74 19.58 -5.38
CA PHE A 93 4.99 18.91 -5.04
C PHE A 93 6.20 19.46 -5.80
N HIS A 94 6.00 20.46 -6.65
CA HIS A 94 7.11 21.08 -7.38
C HIS A 94 7.76 22.19 -6.56
N LYS A 95 9.08 22.08 -6.31
CA LYS A 95 9.90 23.05 -5.60
C LYS A 95 11.27 23.19 -6.29
N GLN A 96 11.66 24.42 -6.64
CA GLN A 96 12.91 24.66 -7.37
C GLN A 96 14.14 24.22 -6.56
N GLU A 97 14.16 24.49 -5.25
CA GLU A 97 15.27 24.08 -4.36
C GLU A 97 15.49 22.57 -4.36
N PHE A 98 14.42 21.78 -4.55
CA PHE A 98 14.53 20.33 -4.65
C PHE A 98 15.11 19.91 -6.01
N ALA A 99 14.74 20.60 -7.10
CA ALA A 99 15.36 20.40 -8.39
C ALA A 99 16.86 20.74 -8.37
N ASP A 100 17.23 21.84 -7.73
CA ASP A 100 18.63 22.28 -7.59
C ASP A 100 19.44 21.28 -6.74
N LEU A 101 18.86 20.75 -5.67
CA LEU A 101 19.44 19.69 -4.87
C LEU A 101 19.74 18.43 -5.71
N LEU A 102 18.74 17.97 -6.51
CA LEU A 102 18.91 16.79 -7.35
C LEU A 102 20.02 16.98 -8.38
N VAL A 103 20.08 18.15 -9.03
CA VAL A 103 21.15 18.48 -9.99
C VAL A 103 22.52 18.51 -9.30
N ALA A 104 22.61 19.13 -8.12
CA ALA A 104 23.86 19.15 -7.34
C ALA A 104 24.30 17.75 -6.97
N LEU A 105 23.39 16.91 -6.49
CA LEU A 105 23.68 15.53 -6.13
C LEU A 105 24.24 14.72 -7.31
N LEU A 106 23.64 14.86 -8.49
CA LEU A 106 24.04 14.15 -9.71
C LEU A 106 25.38 14.64 -10.30
N LYS A 107 25.81 15.85 -9.97
CA LYS A 107 27.16 16.35 -10.33
C LYS A 107 28.26 15.74 -9.48
N HIS A 108 27.96 15.35 -8.24
CA HIS A 108 28.93 14.83 -7.29
C HIS A 108 28.89 13.31 -7.12
N GLN A 109 27.76 12.68 -7.43
CA GLN A 109 27.57 11.24 -7.28
C GLN A 109 26.98 10.63 -8.55
N THR A 110 27.36 9.39 -8.84
CA THR A 110 26.79 8.61 -9.94
C THR A 110 25.94 7.49 -9.38
N PHE A 111 24.78 7.25 -10.00
CA PHE A 111 23.85 6.20 -9.64
C PHE A 111 23.69 5.22 -10.79
N ASP A 112 23.37 3.98 -10.48
CA ASP A 112 23.05 2.95 -11.46
C ASP A 112 21.54 2.98 -11.79
N VAL A 113 20.71 3.30 -10.77
CA VAL A 113 19.24 3.40 -10.89
C VAL A 113 18.76 4.63 -10.13
N ILE A 114 17.84 5.38 -10.74
CA ILE A 114 17.12 6.49 -10.09
C ILE A 114 15.64 6.16 -10.12
N ILE A 115 15.02 6.02 -8.95
CA ILE A 115 13.63 5.63 -8.76
C ILE A 115 12.83 6.86 -8.34
N PHE A 116 11.81 7.19 -9.10
CA PHE A 116 10.83 8.21 -8.77
C PHE A 116 9.66 7.53 -8.08
N GLU A 117 9.47 7.82 -6.80
CA GLU A 117 8.48 7.16 -5.94
C GLU A 117 7.14 7.86 -6.02
N SER A 118 6.44 7.70 -7.07
CA SER A 118 5.12 8.17 -7.47
C SER A 118 5.12 9.23 -8.58
N LEU A 119 4.00 9.36 -9.25
CA LEU A 119 3.73 10.36 -10.27
C LEU A 119 4.04 11.80 -9.79
N PHE A 120 3.81 12.11 -8.49
CA PHE A 120 3.97 13.46 -7.95
C PHE A 120 5.39 14.02 -8.03
N VAL A 121 6.40 13.17 -8.14
CA VAL A 121 7.80 13.58 -8.34
C VAL A 121 8.29 13.36 -9.77
N ALA A 122 7.46 12.85 -10.69
CA ALA A 122 7.83 12.62 -12.09
C ALA A 122 8.24 13.92 -12.80
N SER A 123 7.68 15.06 -12.43
CA SER A 123 8.02 16.37 -12.99
C SER A 123 9.50 16.77 -12.81
N TYR A 124 10.20 16.16 -11.84
CA TYR A 124 11.63 16.40 -11.65
C TYR A 124 12.52 15.67 -12.67
N LEU A 125 11.96 14.77 -13.47
CA LEU A 125 12.70 14.03 -14.49
C LEU A 125 13.42 14.97 -15.47
N LYS A 126 12.82 16.08 -15.86
CA LYS A 126 13.42 17.07 -16.75
C LYS A 126 14.71 17.71 -16.22
N TYR A 127 14.87 17.76 -14.88
CA TYR A 127 16.09 18.25 -14.23
C TYR A 127 17.12 17.13 -14.01
N VAL A 128 16.66 15.90 -13.83
CA VAL A 128 17.50 14.72 -13.55
C VAL A 128 18.11 14.15 -14.83
N LYS A 129 17.30 13.93 -15.86
CA LYS A 129 17.68 13.23 -17.09
C LYS A 129 18.92 13.80 -17.82
N PRO A 130 19.14 15.14 -17.90
CA PRO A 130 20.31 15.70 -18.56
C PRO A 130 21.63 15.43 -17.81
N HIS A 131 21.58 15.02 -16.54
CA HIS A 131 22.75 14.87 -15.67
C HIS A 131 23.12 13.43 -15.31
N THR A 132 22.45 12.43 -15.93
CA THR A 132 22.66 11.04 -15.58
C THR A 132 22.53 10.08 -16.77
N LYS A 133 23.22 8.92 -16.66
CA LYS A 133 23.03 7.74 -17.53
C LYS A 133 22.37 6.59 -16.78
N ALA A 134 21.94 6.81 -15.55
CA ALA A 134 21.25 5.80 -14.73
C ALA A 134 19.97 5.30 -15.41
N LEU A 135 19.54 4.09 -15.03
CA LEU A 135 18.21 3.60 -15.34
C LEU A 135 17.17 4.45 -14.61
N LEU A 136 16.26 5.10 -15.33
CA LEU A 136 15.23 5.98 -14.80
C LEU A 136 13.92 5.18 -14.65
N VAL A 137 13.49 4.95 -13.42
CA VAL A 137 12.32 4.13 -13.09
C VAL A 137 11.25 4.98 -12.44
N LEU A 138 10.00 4.86 -12.90
CA LEU A 138 8.84 5.38 -12.19
C LEU A 138 8.18 4.23 -11.43
N ARG A 139 8.02 4.40 -10.12
CA ARG A 139 7.29 3.47 -9.28
C ARG A 139 5.91 4.01 -8.98
N GLU A 140 4.91 3.37 -9.57
CA GLU A 140 3.51 3.72 -9.37
C GLU A 140 2.91 2.91 -8.20
N HIS A 141 2.43 3.65 -7.21
CA HIS A 141 1.78 3.06 -6.04
C HIS A 141 0.29 2.82 -6.28
N ASN A 142 -0.30 3.60 -7.17
CA ASN A 142 -1.69 3.54 -7.62
C ASN A 142 -1.78 4.14 -9.01
N ILE A 143 -2.87 3.90 -9.70
CA ILE A 143 -3.29 4.71 -10.83
C ILE A 143 -3.99 5.96 -10.27
N GLU A 144 -3.30 7.08 -10.24
CA GLU A 144 -3.71 8.27 -9.47
C GLU A 144 -5.02 8.88 -9.98
N PHE A 145 -5.24 8.97 -11.30
CA PHE A 145 -6.49 9.54 -11.81
C PHE A 145 -7.72 8.72 -11.41
N GLU A 146 -7.62 7.38 -11.29
CA GLU A 146 -8.74 6.53 -10.86
C GLU A 146 -9.21 6.81 -9.43
N ILE A 147 -8.27 7.23 -8.56
CA ILE A 147 -8.63 7.64 -7.18
C ILE A 147 -9.54 8.86 -7.24
N TRP A 148 -9.21 9.84 -8.08
CA TRP A 148 -9.98 11.07 -8.23
C TRP A 148 -11.31 10.83 -8.94
N ASP A 149 -11.37 9.94 -9.93
CA ASP A 149 -12.63 9.52 -10.57
C ASP A 149 -13.58 8.88 -9.56
N LYS A 150 -13.09 7.97 -8.73
CA LYS A 150 -13.89 7.34 -7.65
C LYS A 150 -14.39 8.37 -6.63
N LEU A 151 -13.53 9.32 -6.22
CA LEU A 151 -13.92 10.41 -5.31
C LEU A 151 -14.97 11.33 -5.95
N ALA A 152 -14.85 11.62 -7.24
CA ALA A 152 -15.84 12.42 -7.98
C ALA A 152 -17.18 11.69 -8.08
N ALA A 153 -17.17 10.38 -8.37
CA ALA A 153 -18.38 9.56 -8.45
C ALA A 153 -19.15 9.53 -7.11
N GLY A 154 -18.45 9.48 -5.99
CA GLY A 154 -19.03 9.48 -4.64
C GLY A 154 -19.47 10.87 -4.13
N SER A 155 -19.26 11.95 -4.89
CA SER A 155 -19.60 13.31 -4.43
C SER A 155 -21.02 13.72 -4.80
N ASN A 156 -21.81 14.13 -3.81
CA ASN A 156 -23.16 14.66 -4.00
C ASN A 156 -23.17 16.18 -4.33
N ASN A 157 -22.05 16.87 -4.13
CA ASN A 157 -21.95 18.30 -4.44
C ASN A 157 -21.51 18.49 -5.91
N PRO A 158 -22.32 19.12 -6.78
CA PRO A 158 -22.05 19.21 -8.20
C PRO A 158 -20.79 20.02 -8.54
N ILE A 159 -20.50 21.09 -7.79
CA ILE A 159 -19.29 21.91 -8.00
C ILE A 159 -18.05 21.11 -7.63
N ARG A 160 -18.08 20.43 -6.49
CA ARG A 160 -16.99 19.58 -6.03
C ARG A 160 -16.78 18.40 -6.99
N LYS A 161 -17.85 17.78 -7.46
CA LYS A 161 -17.79 16.69 -8.44
C LYS A 161 -17.14 17.14 -9.73
N TRP A 162 -17.58 18.28 -10.29
CA TRP A 162 -17.01 18.85 -11.49
C TRP A 162 -15.49 19.11 -11.33
N TYR A 163 -15.09 19.76 -10.22
CA TYR A 163 -13.68 20.03 -9.97
C TYR A 163 -12.84 18.75 -9.85
N MET A 164 -13.36 17.72 -9.15
CA MET A 164 -12.66 16.44 -9.02
C MET A 164 -12.52 15.72 -10.36
N MET A 165 -13.56 15.74 -11.22
CA MET A 165 -13.49 15.18 -12.58
C MET A 165 -12.47 15.94 -13.44
N HIS A 166 -12.45 17.27 -13.37
CA HIS A 166 -11.46 18.08 -14.05
C HIS A 166 -10.03 17.70 -13.60
N LEU A 167 -9.82 17.56 -12.30
CA LEU A 167 -8.53 17.19 -11.74
C LEU A 167 -8.13 15.76 -12.14
N ALA A 168 -9.06 14.80 -12.11
CA ALA A 168 -8.84 13.44 -12.59
C ALA A 168 -8.36 13.41 -14.05
N ASN A 169 -9.03 14.15 -14.93
CA ASN A 169 -8.66 14.24 -16.34
C ASN A 169 -7.25 14.82 -16.53
N ARG A 170 -6.86 15.81 -15.75
CA ARG A 170 -5.51 16.39 -15.82
C ARG A 170 -4.45 15.44 -15.29
N ILE A 171 -4.71 14.77 -14.16
CA ILE A 171 -3.81 13.74 -13.63
C ILE A 171 -3.65 12.61 -14.66
N ARG A 172 -4.73 12.21 -15.34
CA ARG A 172 -4.67 11.21 -16.41
C ARG A 172 -3.73 11.61 -17.54
N LEU A 173 -3.74 12.89 -17.95
CA LEU A 173 -2.82 13.40 -18.97
C LEU A 173 -1.38 13.37 -18.46
N ASP A 174 -1.14 13.81 -17.21
CA ASP A 174 0.18 13.76 -16.58
C ASP A 174 0.71 12.30 -16.51
N GLU A 175 -0.15 11.32 -16.15
CA GLU A 175 0.23 9.89 -16.13
C GLU A 175 0.56 9.37 -17.53
N ILE A 176 -0.28 9.66 -18.54
CA ILE A 176 -0.04 9.20 -19.92
C ILE A 176 1.26 9.83 -20.47
N GLU A 177 1.52 11.10 -20.21
CA GLU A 177 2.79 11.74 -20.60
C GLU A 177 3.97 11.05 -19.92
N ALA A 178 3.88 10.78 -18.61
CA ALA A 178 4.93 10.10 -17.86
C ALA A 178 5.29 8.74 -18.48
N LEU A 179 4.30 7.99 -19.04
CA LEU A 179 4.52 6.66 -19.64
C LEU A 179 5.54 6.64 -20.80
N GLN A 180 5.84 7.77 -21.39
CA GLN A 180 6.82 7.88 -22.51
C GLN A 180 8.21 8.32 -22.03
N LEU A 181 8.34 8.80 -20.80
CA LEU A 181 9.52 9.54 -20.35
C LEU A 181 10.53 8.68 -19.61
N PHE A 182 10.07 7.66 -18.88
CA PHE A 182 10.90 6.76 -18.10
C PHE A 182 11.35 5.54 -18.89
N ASP A 183 12.37 4.87 -18.40
CA ASP A 183 12.94 3.69 -19.03
C ASP A 183 12.22 2.41 -18.65
N ALA A 184 11.69 2.35 -17.44
CA ALA A 184 10.95 1.23 -16.89
C ALA A 184 9.98 1.68 -15.79
N TYR A 185 9.07 0.77 -15.46
CA TYR A 185 8.04 1.00 -14.45
C TYR A 185 8.02 -0.14 -13.44
N THR A 186 7.61 0.18 -12.22
CA THR A 186 7.19 -0.81 -11.23
C THR A 186 5.82 -0.43 -10.69
N THR A 187 4.94 -1.42 -10.56
CA THR A 187 3.59 -1.26 -10.00
C THR A 187 3.41 -2.15 -8.80
N VAL A 188 2.47 -1.83 -7.92
CA VAL A 188 2.19 -2.62 -6.73
C VAL A 188 1.31 -3.84 -7.05
N THR A 189 0.42 -3.72 -8.04
CA THR A 189 -0.51 -4.78 -8.44
C THR A 189 -0.42 -5.11 -9.93
N THR A 190 -0.87 -6.32 -10.29
CA THR A 190 -1.00 -6.74 -11.69
C THR A 190 -2.03 -5.89 -12.43
N GLN A 191 -3.12 -5.51 -11.76
CA GLN A 191 -4.16 -4.65 -12.32
C GLN A 191 -3.61 -3.28 -12.72
N ASP A 192 -2.77 -2.69 -11.86
CA ASP A 192 -2.11 -1.42 -12.19
C ASP A 192 -1.17 -1.57 -13.39
N ALA A 193 -0.42 -2.69 -13.47
CA ALA A 193 0.45 -2.96 -14.61
C ALA A 193 -0.34 -3.12 -15.92
N GLU A 194 -1.47 -3.82 -15.89
CA GLU A 194 -2.37 -3.96 -17.03
C GLU A 194 -2.94 -2.61 -17.42
N LYS A 195 -3.33 -1.80 -16.43
CA LYS A 195 -3.85 -0.45 -16.69
C LYS A 195 -2.83 0.47 -17.34
N LEU A 196 -1.56 0.44 -16.91
CA LEU A 196 -0.50 1.21 -17.60
C LEU A 196 -0.34 0.76 -19.06
N LYS A 197 -0.44 -0.53 -19.36
CA LYS A 197 -0.41 -1.04 -20.74
C LYS A 197 -1.61 -0.56 -21.56
N GLU A 198 -2.82 -0.60 -20.99
CA GLU A 198 -4.03 -0.04 -21.61
C GLU A 198 -3.90 1.47 -21.93
N LEU A 199 -3.20 2.21 -21.06
CA LEU A 199 -2.90 3.64 -21.27
C LEU A 199 -1.78 3.88 -22.29
N GLY A 200 -1.19 2.83 -22.87
CA GLY A 200 -0.19 2.92 -23.92
C GLY A 200 1.26 2.80 -23.45
N CYS A 201 1.52 2.26 -22.25
CA CYS A 201 2.89 1.99 -21.81
C CYS A 201 3.49 0.82 -22.61
N ILE A 202 4.54 1.12 -23.38
CA ILE A 202 5.32 0.13 -24.15
C ILE A 202 6.64 -0.24 -23.46
N LYS A 203 6.94 0.41 -22.35
CA LYS A 203 8.19 0.18 -21.59
C LYS A 203 8.05 -1.04 -20.69
N PRO A 204 9.19 -1.65 -20.28
CA PRO A 204 9.16 -2.75 -19.31
C PRO A 204 8.42 -2.37 -18.01
N ILE A 205 7.51 -3.23 -17.57
CA ILE A 205 6.77 -3.05 -16.31
C ILE A 205 7.00 -4.31 -15.47
N ARG A 206 7.36 -4.10 -14.21
CA ARG A 206 7.42 -5.17 -13.21
C ARG A 206 6.40 -4.93 -12.11
N VAL A 207 5.60 -5.95 -11.82
CA VAL A 207 4.75 -5.97 -10.62
C VAL A 207 5.64 -6.26 -9.40
N SER A 208 5.60 -5.40 -8.41
CA SER A 208 6.38 -5.51 -7.19
C SER A 208 5.56 -5.02 -5.99
N PRO A 209 4.91 -5.93 -5.27
CA PRO A 209 4.09 -5.59 -4.11
C PRO A 209 4.95 -4.98 -3.00
N ALA A 210 4.32 -4.32 -2.03
CA ALA A 210 5.01 -3.91 -0.83
C ALA A 210 5.44 -5.15 -0.04
N GLY A 211 6.74 -5.32 0.12
CA GLY A 211 7.29 -6.38 0.97
C GLY A 211 7.01 -6.10 2.45
N MET A 212 7.11 -7.15 3.27
CA MET A 212 6.92 -7.08 4.72
C MET A 212 8.09 -7.78 5.41
N ASP A 213 8.46 -7.31 6.59
CA ASP A 213 9.44 -8.00 7.44
C ASP A 213 8.75 -9.16 8.17
N LEU A 214 8.71 -10.32 7.53
CA LEU A 214 8.05 -11.50 8.08
C LEU A 214 8.79 -12.12 9.27
N LYS A 215 10.00 -11.68 9.56
CA LYS A 215 10.74 -12.11 10.77
C LYS A 215 10.07 -11.60 12.04
N LEU A 216 9.40 -10.45 11.94
CA LEU A 216 8.65 -9.84 13.04
C LEU A 216 7.23 -10.45 13.17
N LEU A 217 6.71 -11.07 12.12
CA LEU A 217 5.37 -11.65 12.05
C LEU A 217 5.49 -13.18 12.08
N LYS A 218 5.49 -13.77 13.28
CA LYS A 218 5.59 -15.23 13.45
C LYS A 218 4.24 -15.83 13.76
N PRO A 219 3.88 -16.98 13.15
CA PRO A 219 2.73 -17.75 13.57
C PRO A 219 2.81 -18.08 15.06
N SER A 220 1.72 -17.90 15.77
CA SER A 220 1.65 -18.21 17.20
C SER A 220 1.07 -19.59 17.45
N ALA A 221 1.69 -20.34 18.35
CA ALA A 221 1.15 -21.58 18.88
C ALA A 221 -0.10 -21.34 19.78
N ASN A 222 -0.34 -20.09 20.19
CA ASN A 222 -1.45 -19.71 21.07
C ASN A 222 -2.78 -19.48 20.33
N ALA A 223 -2.80 -19.63 19.00
CA ALA A 223 -4.02 -19.48 18.21
C ALA A 223 -5.07 -20.50 18.68
N GLN A 224 -6.24 -19.99 19.09
CA GLN A 224 -7.33 -20.81 19.62
C GLN A 224 -8.45 -20.94 18.58
N ASN A 225 -8.87 -22.16 18.33
CA ASN A 225 -10.06 -22.41 17.53
C ASN A 225 -11.27 -21.67 18.14
N GLY A 226 -12.12 -21.10 17.29
CA GLY A 226 -13.30 -20.36 17.74
C GLY A 226 -13.07 -18.88 18.04
N ARG A 227 -11.84 -18.36 17.94
CA ARG A 227 -11.58 -16.93 18.07
C ARG A 227 -11.43 -16.28 16.70
N ILE A 228 -12.31 -15.32 16.44
CA ILE A 228 -12.41 -14.56 15.17
C ILE A 228 -11.99 -13.11 15.44
N ALA A 229 -11.30 -12.49 14.49
CA ALA A 229 -10.96 -11.08 14.57
C ALA A 229 -11.23 -10.33 13.25
N PHE A 230 -11.53 -9.05 13.41
CA PHE A 230 -11.36 -8.02 12.40
C PHE A 230 -10.38 -6.98 12.93
N ILE A 231 -9.49 -6.48 12.07
CA ILE A 231 -8.61 -5.36 12.43
C ILE A 231 -8.52 -4.35 11.28
N GLY A 232 -8.53 -3.05 11.61
CA GLY A 232 -8.35 -1.99 10.62
C GLY A 232 -8.78 -0.63 11.12
N SER A 233 -8.21 0.46 10.59
CA SER A 233 -8.64 1.82 10.98
C SER A 233 -10.13 2.02 10.69
N LEU A 234 -10.91 2.29 11.73
CA LEU A 234 -12.34 2.56 11.65
C LEU A 234 -12.66 4.05 11.39
N GLU A 235 -11.64 4.87 11.16
CA GLU A 235 -11.77 6.17 10.50
C GLU A 235 -12.09 6.02 9.00
N TRP A 236 -11.64 4.91 8.39
CA TRP A 236 -11.84 4.63 6.98
C TRP A 236 -13.21 3.99 6.73
N MET A 237 -14.06 4.70 5.97
CA MET A 237 -15.46 4.32 5.75
C MET A 237 -15.64 2.87 5.26
N PRO A 238 -14.86 2.34 4.30
CA PRO A 238 -14.99 0.95 3.88
C PRO A 238 -14.81 -0.08 5.00
N ASN A 239 -13.98 0.20 6.01
CA ASN A 239 -13.86 -0.68 7.17
C ASN A 239 -15.10 -0.61 8.07
N GLN A 240 -15.70 0.58 8.24
CA GLN A 240 -16.96 0.72 8.98
C GLN A 240 -18.09 -0.04 8.30
N GLU A 241 -18.25 0.16 6.97
CA GLU A 241 -19.26 -0.55 6.16
C GLU A 241 -19.08 -2.08 6.26
N ALA A 242 -17.85 -2.56 6.18
CA ALA A 242 -17.50 -3.98 6.29
C ALA A 242 -17.94 -4.57 7.64
N VAL A 243 -17.58 -3.88 8.75
CA VAL A 243 -17.91 -4.33 10.10
C VAL A 243 -19.42 -4.30 10.31
N LEU A 244 -20.10 -3.22 9.92
CA LEU A 244 -21.56 -3.10 10.05
C LEU A 244 -22.30 -4.16 9.22
N TRP A 245 -21.83 -4.41 7.99
CA TRP A 245 -22.37 -5.47 7.16
C TRP A 245 -22.20 -6.85 7.80
N PHE A 246 -21.03 -7.14 8.35
CA PHE A 246 -20.76 -8.40 9.05
C PHE A 246 -21.68 -8.57 10.26
N ILE A 247 -21.79 -7.55 11.10
CA ILE A 247 -22.66 -7.58 12.31
C ILE A 247 -24.12 -7.80 11.94
N LYS A 248 -24.59 -7.14 10.88
CA LYS A 248 -26.00 -7.19 10.47
C LYS A 248 -26.35 -8.49 9.75
N ASN A 249 -25.49 -8.98 8.88
CA ASN A 249 -25.87 -10.02 7.92
C ASN A 249 -25.21 -11.39 8.21
N VAL A 250 -24.01 -11.43 8.80
CA VAL A 250 -23.27 -12.69 9.03
C VAL A 250 -23.32 -13.12 10.49
N TRP A 251 -23.10 -12.18 11.40
CA TRP A 251 -23.05 -12.47 12.83
C TRP A 251 -24.26 -13.22 13.38
N PRO A 252 -25.53 -12.87 13.02
CA PRO A 252 -26.71 -13.61 13.49
C PRO A 252 -26.69 -15.11 13.14
N MET A 253 -26.03 -15.49 12.05
CA MET A 253 -25.96 -16.88 11.58
C MET A 253 -24.88 -17.70 12.29
N VAL A 254 -23.85 -17.06 12.87
CA VAL A 254 -22.70 -17.76 13.49
C VAL A 254 -22.64 -17.62 15.01
N LYS A 255 -23.28 -16.59 15.60
CA LYS A 255 -23.13 -16.25 17.03
C LYS A 255 -23.48 -17.36 18.02
N ASN A 256 -24.40 -18.23 17.67
CA ASN A 256 -24.85 -19.33 18.51
C ASN A 256 -24.06 -20.64 18.27
N HIS A 257 -23.06 -20.61 17.38
CA HIS A 257 -22.27 -21.82 17.12
C HIS A 257 -21.51 -22.25 18.37
N PRO A 258 -21.59 -23.56 18.79
CA PRO A 258 -21.05 -24.02 20.07
C PRO A 258 -19.52 -23.85 20.16
N LYS A 259 -18.78 -24.01 19.06
CA LYS A 259 -17.32 -23.86 19.04
C LYS A 259 -16.87 -22.38 18.90
N LEU A 260 -17.77 -21.42 18.69
CA LEU A 260 -17.41 -20.01 18.67
C LEU A 260 -17.13 -19.50 20.08
N LEU A 261 -15.94 -19.00 20.34
CA LEU A 261 -15.50 -18.41 21.59
C LEU A 261 -15.70 -16.89 21.62
N SER A 262 -15.15 -16.18 20.63
CA SER A 262 -15.30 -14.72 20.49
C SER A 262 -15.15 -14.27 19.06
N CYS A 263 -15.76 -13.11 18.74
CA CYS A 263 -15.46 -12.30 17.57
C CYS A 263 -15.08 -10.90 18.06
N GLU A 264 -13.87 -10.48 17.78
CA GLU A 264 -13.30 -9.23 18.29
C GLU A 264 -13.01 -8.27 17.15
N ILE A 265 -13.57 -7.06 17.25
CA ILE A 265 -13.43 -6.00 16.25
C ILE A 265 -12.49 -4.95 16.83
N ALA A 266 -11.31 -4.79 16.23
CA ALA A 266 -10.32 -3.80 16.64
C ALA A 266 -10.05 -2.79 15.54
N GLY A 267 -9.76 -1.54 15.95
CA GLY A 267 -9.37 -0.52 15.00
C GLY A 267 -9.20 0.85 15.60
N ARG A 268 -8.25 1.58 15.03
CA ARG A 268 -8.00 2.97 15.41
C ARG A 268 -9.20 3.84 15.03
N ASN A 269 -9.48 4.83 15.88
CA ASN A 269 -10.58 5.79 15.70
C ASN A 269 -11.95 5.11 15.49
N MET A 270 -12.23 4.07 16.29
CA MET A 270 -13.54 3.43 16.29
C MET A 270 -14.60 4.44 16.75
N PRO A 271 -15.67 4.68 15.97
CA PRO A 271 -16.76 5.54 16.41
C PRO A 271 -17.43 5.00 17.67
N GLU A 272 -17.78 5.86 18.63
CA GLU A 272 -18.43 5.47 19.90
C GLU A 272 -19.72 4.68 19.69
N SER A 273 -20.45 4.97 18.59
CA SER A 273 -21.67 4.24 18.22
C SER A 273 -21.45 2.73 18.03
N PHE A 274 -20.21 2.30 17.72
CA PHE A 274 -19.91 0.87 17.57
C PHE A 274 -19.97 0.12 18.89
N ASN A 275 -19.77 0.77 20.02
CA ASN A 275 -19.87 0.14 21.35
C ASN A 275 -21.24 -0.48 21.60
N SER A 276 -22.29 0.09 21.00
CA SER A 276 -23.66 -0.45 21.11
C SER A 276 -23.87 -1.81 20.45
N TYR A 277 -22.95 -2.25 19.59
CA TYR A 277 -23.00 -3.58 18.96
C TYR A 277 -22.31 -4.66 19.79
N SER A 278 -21.60 -4.30 20.88
CA SER A 278 -21.07 -5.31 21.80
C SER A 278 -22.20 -6.15 22.41
N GLU A 279 -22.11 -7.45 22.21
CA GLU A 279 -23.03 -8.43 22.83
C GLU A 279 -22.20 -9.68 23.22
N ASN A 280 -22.82 -10.68 23.81
CA ASN A 280 -22.14 -11.94 24.21
C ASN A 280 -20.99 -12.36 23.34
N LYS A 281 -20.16 -12.85 23.13
CA LYS A 281 -19.07 -13.26 22.18
C LYS A 281 -18.66 -12.21 21.11
N LEU A 282 -19.39 -11.09 20.90
CA LEU A 282 -19.02 -10.01 19.99
C LEU A 282 -18.47 -8.82 20.78
N ILE A 283 -17.20 -8.51 20.61
CA ILE A 283 -16.46 -7.54 21.41
C ILE A 283 -15.95 -6.41 20.50
N MET A 284 -16.31 -5.18 20.82
CA MET A 284 -15.72 -3.99 20.22
C MET A 284 -14.47 -3.63 21.03
N ALA A 285 -13.31 -4.11 20.57
CA ALA A 285 -12.04 -3.97 21.28
C ALA A 285 -11.43 -2.57 21.18
N GLY A 286 -11.91 -1.73 20.24
CA GLY A 286 -11.37 -0.40 20.05
C GLY A 286 -9.96 -0.40 19.46
N GLU A 287 -9.18 0.63 19.78
CA GLU A 287 -7.81 0.74 19.35
C GLU A 287 -6.89 -0.19 20.16
N VAL A 288 -6.07 -0.94 19.44
CA VAL A 288 -5.08 -1.86 20.05
C VAL A 288 -3.67 -1.36 19.77
N PRO A 289 -2.74 -1.46 20.76
CA PRO A 289 -1.38 -0.96 20.60
C PRO A 289 -0.58 -1.67 19.51
N ASP A 290 -0.81 -2.98 19.37
CA ASP A 290 -0.10 -3.87 18.45
C ASP A 290 -1.08 -4.84 17.77
N ALA A 291 -1.13 -4.75 16.44
CA ALA A 291 -2.01 -5.58 15.62
C ALA A 291 -1.60 -7.06 15.63
N ALA A 292 -0.29 -7.36 15.64
CA ALA A 292 0.21 -8.72 15.64
C ALA A 292 -0.09 -9.40 16.98
N ALA A 293 0.16 -8.70 18.10
CA ALA A 293 -0.18 -9.18 19.43
C ALA A 293 -1.70 -9.38 19.60
N PHE A 294 -2.52 -8.47 19.05
CA PHE A 294 -3.99 -8.64 19.07
C PHE A 294 -4.42 -9.90 18.31
N LEU A 295 -3.77 -10.19 17.18
CA LEU A 295 -4.09 -11.36 16.35
C LEU A 295 -3.49 -12.66 16.91
N GLU A 296 -2.57 -12.62 17.86
CA GLU A 296 -1.80 -13.79 18.33
C GLU A 296 -2.68 -14.97 18.67
N ASN A 297 -3.70 -14.78 19.50
CA ASN A 297 -4.60 -15.84 19.97
C ASN A 297 -5.85 -16.06 19.09
N LYS A 298 -5.95 -15.38 17.95
CA LYS A 298 -7.05 -15.54 17.01
C LYS A 298 -6.69 -16.59 15.97
N GLN A 299 -7.67 -17.36 15.54
CA GLN A 299 -7.50 -18.34 14.45
C GLN A 299 -7.94 -17.74 13.11
N ILE A 300 -9.08 -17.05 13.12
CA ILE A 300 -9.72 -16.56 11.90
C ILE A 300 -9.63 -15.03 11.84
N LEU A 301 -9.14 -14.52 10.73
CA LEU A 301 -9.21 -13.09 10.36
C LEU A 301 -10.28 -12.88 9.30
N ILE A 302 -11.27 -12.05 9.59
CA ILE A 302 -12.31 -11.69 8.63
C ILE A 302 -12.02 -10.34 7.98
N VAL A 303 -12.22 -10.25 6.64
CA VAL A 303 -12.03 -9.01 5.88
C VAL A 303 -13.18 -8.83 4.86
N PRO A 304 -14.39 -8.50 5.32
CA PRO A 304 -15.59 -8.42 4.49
C PRO A 304 -15.73 -7.05 3.81
N LEU A 305 -14.72 -6.59 3.05
CA LEU A 305 -14.71 -5.30 2.35
C LEU A 305 -15.48 -5.38 1.03
N PHE A 306 -16.28 -4.36 0.74
CA PHE A 306 -17.02 -4.21 -0.52
C PHE A 306 -16.57 -3.02 -1.37
N SER A 307 -15.68 -2.20 -0.83
CA SER A 307 -15.13 -1.02 -1.49
C SER A 307 -13.69 -0.74 -1.07
N GLY A 308 -13.04 0.16 -1.79
CA GLY A 308 -11.68 0.60 -1.54
C GLY A 308 -10.71 0.21 -2.67
N SER A 309 -9.50 0.77 -2.65
CA SER A 309 -8.42 0.54 -3.61
C SER A 309 -7.12 0.12 -2.91
N GLY A 310 -6.14 -0.37 -3.66
CA GLY A 310 -4.84 -0.79 -3.18
C GLY A 310 -4.81 -2.15 -2.48
N ILE A 311 -3.62 -2.64 -2.16
CA ILE A 311 -3.42 -3.91 -1.45
C ILE A 311 -3.86 -3.78 0.01
N ARG A 312 -4.57 -4.79 0.50
CA ARG A 312 -5.00 -4.89 1.90
C ARG A 312 -3.90 -5.53 2.73
N VAL A 313 -2.99 -4.70 3.23
CA VAL A 313 -1.85 -5.12 4.06
C VAL A 313 -2.27 -6.07 5.19
N LYS A 314 -3.43 -5.82 5.84
CA LYS A 314 -3.98 -6.69 6.90
C LYS A 314 -4.20 -8.16 6.48
N ILE A 315 -4.48 -8.42 5.19
CA ILE A 315 -4.60 -9.79 4.68
C ILE A 315 -3.23 -10.45 4.65
N ILE A 316 -2.21 -9.75 4.12
CA ILE A 316 -0.83 -10.25 4.08
C ILE A 316 -0.29 -10.45 5.50
N GLU A 317 -0.56 -9.53 6.43
CA GLU A 317 -0.22 -9.67 7.85
C GLU A 317 -0.89 -10.90 8.49
N GLY A 318 -2.19 -11.09 8.23
CA GLY A 318 -2.92 -12.27 8.68
C GLY A 318 -2.35 -13.57 8.12
N MET A 319 -2.03 -13.59 6.81
CA MET A 319 -1.36 -14.71 6.16
C MET A 319 0.02 -14.98 6.78
N ALA A 320 0.80 -13.92 7.00
CA ALA A 320 2.13 -14.01 7.63
C ALA A 320 2.06 -14.56 9.07
N LEU A 321 1.02 -14.22 9.81
CA LEU A 321 0.74 -14.75 11.14
C LEU A 321 0.09 -16.15 11.13
N GLY A 322 -0.05 -16.78 9.97
CA GLY A 322 -0.65 -18.11 9.81
C GLY A 322 -2.14 -18.15 10.14
N LYS A 323 -2.86 -17.04 9.97
CA LYS A 323 -4.31 -16.98 10.22
C LYS A 323 -5.10 -17.52 9.05
N THR A 324 -6.22 -18.17 9.32
CA THR A 324 -7.24 -18.46 8.32
C THR A 324 -7.93 -17.16 7.94
N VAL A 325 -7.70 -16.68 6.72
CA VAL A 325 -8.30 -15.44 6.21
C VAL A 325 -9.59 -15.77 5.48
N ILE A 326 -10.69 -15.13 5.86
CA ILE A 326 -11.98 -15.18 5.16
C ILE A 326 -12.31 -13.78 4.67
N CYS A 327 -12.49 -13.60 3.36
CA CYS A 327 -12.62 -12.27 2.78
C CYS A 327 -13.52 -12.23 1.55
N THR A 328 -13.98 -11.04 1.19
CA THR A 328 -14.71 -10.80 -0.06
C THR A 328 -13.75 -10.70 -1.25
N PRO A 329 -14.22 -10.87 -2.51
CA PRO A 329 -13.38 -10.77 -3.71
C PRO A 329 -12.58 -9.46 -3.79
N ILE A 330 -13.21 -8.33 -3.48
CA ILE A 330 -12.56 -7.01 -3.48
C ILE A 330 -11.45 -6.92 -2.41
N ALA A 331 -11.62 -7.60 -1.28
CA ALA A 331 -10.67 -7.50 -0.18
C ALA A 331 -9.28 -8.06 -0.52
N TRP A 332 -9.18 -9.10 -1.32
CA TRP A 332 -7.91 -9.71 -1.69
C TRP A 332 -7.43 -9.39 -3.11
N GLN A 333 -8.11 -8.46 -3.76
CA GLN A 333 -7.71 -8.00 -5.10
C GLN A 333 -6.26 -7.49 -5.09
N GLY A 334 -5.46 -7.96 -6.05
CA GLY A 334 -4.03 -7.62 -6.15
C GLY A 334 -3.11 -8.44 -5.25
N ILE A 335 -3.64 -9.33 -4.39
CA ILE A 335 -2.84 -10.23 -3.57
C ILE A 335 -2.62 -11.55 -4.32
N GLN A 336 -1.35 -11.96 -4.45
CA GLN A 336 -0.98 -13.21 -5.10
C GLN A 336 -1.25 -14.39 -4.15
N CYS A 337 -2.46 -14.93 -4.23
CA CYS A 337 -2.90 -16.09 -3.46
C CYS A 337 -4.00 -16.85 -4.22
N LYS A 338 -4.45 -17.98 -3.67
CA LYS A 338 -5.49 -18.83 -4.28
C LYS A 338 -6.60 -19.09 -3.26
N ASP A 339 -7.85 -18.93 -3.72
CA ASP A 339 -9.04 -19.31 -2.95
C ASP A 339 -8.99 -20.81 -2.57
N LYS A 340 -9.51 -21.14 -1.40
CA LYS A 340 -9.57 -22.51 -0.80
C LYS A 340 -8.20 -23.15 -0.55
N THR A 341 -7.10 -22.48 -0.89
CA THR A 341 -5.73 -22.92 -0.62
C THR A 341 -5.03 -22.05 0.40
N HIS A 342 -5.07 -20.73 0.20
CA HIS A 342 -4.37 -19.75 1.04
C HIS A 342 -5.34 -18.87 1.85
N LEU A 343 -6.59 -18.76 1.40
CA LEU A 343 -7.68 -18.04 2.05
C LEU A 343 -9.02 -18.62 1.61
N LEU A 344 -10.12 -18.14 2.21
CA LEU A 344 -11.47 -18.43 1.76
C LEU A 344 -12.15 -17.17 1.24
N GLN A 345 -12.58 -17.22 -0.02
CA GLN A 345 -13.37 -16.16 -0.61
C GLN A 345 -14.87 -16.40 -0.36
N ALA A 346 -15.58 -15.35 0.07
CA ALA A 346 -17.01 -15.36 0.23
C ALA A 346 -17.64 -14.13 -0.45
N THR A 347 -18.69 -14.33 -1.25
CA THR A 347 -19.30 -13.28 -2.07
C THR A 347 -20.54 -12.64 -1.43
N ASP A 348 -21.17 -13.32 -0.47
CA ASP A 348 -22.39 -12.94 0.21
C ASP A 348 -22.39 -13.41 1.67
N ALA A 349 -23.42 -13.06 2.42
CA ALA A 349 -23.52 -13.35 3.84
C ALA A 349 -23.60 -14.86 4.15
N ASN A 350 -24.30 -15.61 3.32
CA ASN A 350 -24.44 -17.05 3.52
C ASN A 350 -23.11 -17.78 3.30
N SER A 351 -22.42 -17.48 2.18
CA SER A 351 -21.11 -18.07 1.91
C SER A 351 -20.06 -17.66 2.94
N PHE A 352 -20.14 -16.43 3.48
CA PHE A 352 -19.26 -15.96 4.53
C PHE A 352 -19.51 -16.69 5.86
N ALA A 353 -20.77 -16.87 6.26
CA ALA A 353 -21.15 -17.62 7.44
C ALA A 353 -20.73 -19.10 7.32
N LEU A 354 -20.99 -19.74 6.17
CA LEU A 354 -20.60 -21.12 5.91
C LEU A 354 -19.08 -21.31 5.96
N ALA A 355 -18.29 -20.36 5.44
CA ALA A 355 -16.84 -20.40 5.53
C ALA A 355 -16.36 -20.35 7.00
N ILE A 356 -16.96 -19.48 7.82
CA ILE A 356 -16.67 -19.42 9.27
C ILE A 356 -17.04 -20.76 9.94
N ILE A 357 -18.26 -21.25 9.73
CA ILE A 357 -18.75 -22.50 10.34
C ILE A 357 -17.83 -23.67 9.97
N LYS A 358 -17.47 -23.78 8.69
CA LYS A 358 -16.53 -24.81 8.24
C LYS A 358 -15.20 -24.77 9.00
N CYS A 359 -14.63 -23.57 9.19
CA CYS A 359 -13.38 -23.41 9.93
C CYS A 359 -13.53 -23.71 11.43
N LEU A 360 -14.72 -23.47 12.00
CA LEU A 360 -15.02 -23.81 13.38
C LEU A 360 -15.19 -25.33 13.58
N GLU A 361 -15.80 -26.00 12.61
CA GLU A 361 -16.09 -27.43 12.67
C GLU A 361 -14.86 -28.30 12.35
N ASP A 362 -14.09 -27.88 11.33
CA ASP A 362 -12.90 -28.56 10.82
C ASP A 362 -11.64 -27.74 11.16
N GLU A 363 -11.10 -28.01 12.35
CA GLU A 363 -9.92 -27.32 12.87
C GLU A 363 -8.67 -27.61 12.03
N ASP A 364 -8.51 -28.84 11.53
CA ASP A 364 -7.35 -29.24 10.72
C ASP A 364 -7.37 -28.53 9.37
N PHE A 365 -8.53 -28.44 8.73
CA PHE A 365 -8.71 -27.66 7.52
C PHE A 365 -8.34 -26.17 7.75
N SER A 366 -8.83 -25.59 8.84
CA SER A 366 -8.53 -24.20 9.18
C SER A 366 -7.04 -23.97 9.43
N LYS A 367 -6.39 -24.87 10.20
CA LYS A 367 -4.93 -24.82 10.43
C LYS A 367 -4.15 -24.94 9.13
N GLN A 368 -4.53 -25.88 8.26
CA GLN A 368 -3.84 -26.08 6.97
C GLN A 368 -3.93 -24.86 6.06
N LEU A 369 -5.10 -24.18 6.03
CA LEU A 369 -5.24 -22.90 5.33
C LEU A 369 -4.26 -21.85 5.88
N GLY A 370 -4.14 -21.73 7.20
CA GLY A 370 -3.19 -20.81 7.84
C GLY A 370 -1.73 -21.13 7.51
N VAL A 371 -1.35 -22.41 7.49
CA VAL A 371 0.00 -22.85 7.08
C VAL A 371 0.27 -22.49 5.62
N ASN A 372 -0.66 -22.80 4.73
CA ASN A 372 -0.53 -22.47 3.32
C ASN A 372 -0.49 -20.95 3.09
N ALA A 373 -1.30 -20.19 3.84
CA ALA A 373 -1.27 -18.73 3.82
C ALA A 373 0.11 -18.18 4.20
N ARG A 374 0.72 -18.73 5.27
CA ARG A 374 2.07 -18.36 5.71
C ARG A 374 3.11 -18.62 4.63
N LEU A 375 3.12 -19.80 4.04
CA LEU A 375 4.05 -20.16 2.96
C LEU A 375 3.91 -19.22 1.76
N CYS A 376 2.67 -18.92 1.38
CA CYS A 376 2.39 -17.96 0.30
C CYS A 376 2.89 -16.55 0.64
N ALA A 377 2.73 -16.10 1.90
CA ALA A 377 3.26 -14.81 2.34
C ALA A 377 4.80 -14.77 2.29
N GLU A 378 5.48 -15.83 2.74
CA GLU A 378 6.94 -15.94 2.68
C GLU A 378 7.47 -15.91 1.24
N GLU A 379 6.81 -16.61 0.34
CA GLU A 379 7.21 -16.67 -1.07
C GLU A 379 7.05 -15.33 -1.78
N ASN A 380 5.92 -14.63 -1.54
CA ASN A 380 5.52 -13.49 -2.38
C ASN A 380 5.69 -12.12 -1.70
N TYR A 381 5.83 -12.08 -0.36
CA TYR A 381 5.79 -10.83 0.41
C TYR A 381 6.94 -10.64 1.39
N GLU A 382 7.87 -11.60 1.55
CA GLU A 382 9.09 -11.35 2.33
C GLU A 382 9.89 -10.22 1.70
N ASN A 383 10.13 -9.14 2.46
CA ASN A 383 10.68 -7.89 1.94
C ASN A 383 12.02 -8.07 1.22
N LYS A 384 12.91 -8.87 1.80
CA LYS A 384 14.21 -9.13 1.21
C LYS A 384 14.11 -9.82 -0.15
N ASN A 385 13.17 -10.77 -0.31
CA ASN A 385 12.96 -11.50 -1.56
C ASN A 385 12.31 -10.61 -2.63
N VAL A 386 11.29 -9.83 -2.24
CA VAL A 386 10.61 -8.87 -3.12
C VAL A 386 11.61 -7.88 -3.69
N THR A 387 12.43 -7.28 -2.83
CA THR A 387 13.42 -6.28 -3.26
C THR A 387 14.59 -6.90 -4.03
N ALA A 388 15.04 -8.11 -3.69
CA ALA A 388 16.03 -8.84 -4.49
C ALA A 388 15.55 -9.08 -5.92
N ALA A 389 14.28 -9.44 -6.09
CA ALA A 389 13.67 -9.64 -7.41
C ALA A 389 13.60 -8.33 -8.23
N VAL A 390 13.36 -7.20 -7.58
CA VAL A 390 13.38 -5.88 -8.22
C VAL A 390 14.80 -5.46 -8.60
N ILE A 391 15.77 -5.70 -7.73
CA ILE A 391 17.19 -5.44 -8.01
C ILE A 391 17.66 -6.23 -9.23
N ASN A 392 17.28 -7.51 -9.34
CA ASN A 392 17.62 -8.33 -10.50
C ASN A 392 16.98 -7.77 -11.78
N TYR A 393 15.71 -7.38 -11.73
CA TYR A 393 15.05 -6.72 -12.86
C TYR A 393 15.80 -5.45 -13.31
N TYR A 394 16.28 -4.62 -12.38
CA TYR A 394 17.06 -3.44 -12.75
C TYR A 394 18.42 -3.81 -13.36
N LYS A 395 19.09 -4.85 -12.85
CA LYS A 395 20.35 -5.34 -13.41
C LYS A 395 20.19 -5.84 -14.83
N ASP A 396 19.10 -6.57 -15.11
CA ASP A 396 18.79 -7.09 -16.44
C ASP A 396 18.60 -5.93 -17.43
N LEU A 397 17.79 -4.92 -17.07
CA LEU A 397 17.57 -3.73 -17.92
C LEU A 397 18.84 -2.89 -18.13
N ILE A 398 19.70 -2.78 -17.12
CA ILE A 398 20.99 -2.08 -17.27
C ILE A 398 21.91 -2.86 -18.22
N HIS A 399 21.87 -4.19 -18.17
CA HIS A 399 22.65 -5.04 -19.06
C HIS A 399 22.17 -4.91 -20.52
N GLU A 400 20.86 -5.02 -20.76
CA GLU A 400 20.27 -4.85 -22.09
C GLU A 400 20.56 -3.48 -22.75
N ARG A 401 20.75 -2.43 -21.94
CA ARG A 401 21.10 -1.10 -22.46
C ARG A 401 22.57 -0.95 -22.90
N ARG A 402 23.44 -1.86 -22.48
CA ARG A 402 24.87 -1.80 -22.81
C ARG A 402 25.21 -2.50 -24.14
N PHE A 403 24.24 -3.24 -24.67
CA PHE A 403 24.30 -3.91 -25.96
C PHE A 403 23.25 -3.36 -26.93
#